data_0439d9b1d9682a24ae735d9d7e6aa184
#
_entry.id   0439d9b1d9682a24ae735d9d7e6aa184
#
_cell.length_a   1.000
_cell.length_b   1.000
_cell.length_c   1.000
_cell.angle_alpha   90.00
_cell.angle_beta   90.00
_cell.angle_gamma   90.00
#
_symmetry.space_group_name_H-M   'P 1'
#
loop_
_entity.id
_entity.type
_entity.pdbx_description
1 polymer ?
#
loop_
_entity_poly.entity_id
_entity_poly.type
_entity_poly.pdbx_seq_one_letter_code
_entity_poly.pdbx_strand_id
1 'polypeptide(L)'
;MNTIIIIIIILIILIILIAVASVYFYYRTKYSKYLYIERQDSNKPYKILDENIIKPIDGYNYSMGFFIYLNDYTENFKYWRHILHKGNELKSTDILDYTNWDELIQDIPYQSPGIWMNPQSTMLRLS
;
A
#
# COMPACT_ATOMS: atom_id res chain seq x y z
N MET A 1 -3.13 57.13 -14.77
CA MET A 1 -2.24 56.08 -14.18
C MET A 1 -1.34 55.57 -15.30
N ASN A 2 -0.04 55.64 -15.15
CA ASN A 2 0.88 55.32 -16.24
C ASN A 2 0.76 53.84 -16.65
N THR A 3 0.61 53.60 -17.93
CA THR A 3 0.50 52.23 -18.52
C THR A 3 1.59 51.29 -18.00
N ILE A 4 2.78 51.86 -17.74
CA ILE A 4 3.91 51.11 -17.17
C ILE A 4 3.60 50.58 -15.78
N ILE A 5 2.94 51.35 -14.91
CA ILE A 5 2.56 50.93 -13.55
C ILE A 5 1.55 49.75 -13.62
N ILE A 6 0.59 49.82 -14.53
CA ILE A 6 -0.38 48.73 -14.73
C ILE A 6 0.31 47.44 -15.15
N ILE A 7 1.25 47.54 -16.10
CA ILE A 7 2.01 46.35 -16.56
C ILE A 7 2.81 45.74 -15.41
N ILE A 8 3.46 46.56 -14.58
CA ILE A 8 4.23 46.07 -13.42
C ILE A 8 3.31 45.36 -12.43
N ILE A 9 2.14 45.90 -12.12
CA ILE A 9 1.19 45.27 -11.21
C ILE A 9 0.70 43.94 -11.75
N ILE A 10 0.36 43.85 -13.03
CA ILE A 10 -0.07 42.58 -13.67
C ILE A 10 1.05 41.55 -13.58
N LEU A 11 2.28 41.94 -13.81
CA LEU A 11 3.43 41.04 -13.76
C LEU A 11 3.69 40.51 -12.35
N ILE A 12 3.54 41.35 -11.32
CA ILE A 12 3.66 40.93 -9.93
C ILE A 12 2.55 39.93 -9.56
N ILE A 13 1.32 40.17 -9.97
CA ILE A 13 0.17 39.27 -9.71
C ILE A 13 0.44 37.92 -10.39
N LEU A 14 0.95 37.91 -11.62
CA LEU A 14 1.27 36.69 -12.35
C LEU A 14 2.35 35.84 -11.64
N ILE A 15 3.40 36.49 -11.14
CA ILE A 15 4.46 35.81 -10.36
C ILE A 15 3.89 35.18 -9.09
N ILE A 16 3.04 35.91 -8.36
CA ILE A 16 2.40 35.39 -7.15
C ILE A 16 1.53 34.17 -7.46
N LEU A 17 0.74 34.22 -8.54
CA LEU A 17 -0.10 33.08 -8.95
C LEU A 17 0.74 31.83 -9.31
N ILE A 18 1.83 32.02 -10.02
CA ILE A 18 2.75 30.93 -10.37
C ILE A 18 3.38 30.33 -9.10
N ALA A 19 3.80 31.18 -8.14
CA ALA A 19 4.37 30.71 -6.89
C ALA A 19 3.35 29.89 -6.08
N VAL A 20 2.12 30.36 -5.93
CA VAL A 20 1.04 29.66 -5.23
C VAL A 20 0.70 28.34 -5.92
N ALA A 21 0.57 28.33 -7.24
CA ALA A 21 0.33 27.12 -8.01
C ALA A 21 1.46 26.10 -7.82
N SER A 22 2.72 26.54 -7.87
CA SER A 22 3.89 25.67 -7.68
C SER A 22 3.90 25.02 -6.29
N VAL A 23 3.61 25.81 -5.25
CA VAL A 23 3.50 25.31 -3.88
C VAL A 23 2.35 24.30 -3.76
N TYR A 24 1.19 24.62 -4.33
CA TYR A 24 0.03 23.71 -4.32
C TYR A 24 0.35 22.37 -5.02
N PHE A 25 0.94 22.41 -6.22
CA PHE A 25 1.34 21.19 -6.93
C PHE A 25 2.42 20.40 -6.18
N TYR A 26 3.40 21.08 -5.58
CA TYR A 26 4.41 20.42 -4.76
C TYR A 26 3.80 19.65 -3.60
N TYR A 27 2.90 20.28 -2.84
CA TYR A 27 2.23 19.59 -1.72
C TYR A 27 1.33 18.46 -2.22
N ARG A 28 0.55 18.68 -3.27
CA ARG A 28 -0.32 17.65 -3.84
C ARG A 28 0.46 16.42 -4.29
N THR A 29 1.57 16.58 -4.98
CA THR A 29 2.40 15.45 -5.42
C THR A 29 3.13 14.78 -4.27
N LYS A 30 3.56 15.54 -3.27
CA LYS A 30 4.23 14.98 -2.10
C LYS A 30 3.29 14.12 -1.24
N TYR A 31 2.01 14.48 -1.15
CA TYR A 31 1.05 13.83 -0.25
C TYR A 31 0.07 12.87 -0.95
N SER A 32 0.07 12.80 -2.26
CA SER A 32 -0.78 11.90 -3.04
C SER A 32 -0.02 10.74 -3.68
N LYS A 33 1.05 10.27 -3.04
CA LYS A 33 1.75 9.07 -3.52
C LYS A 33 0.88 7.84 -3.23
N TYR A 34 0.32 7.26 -4.26
CA TYR A 34 -0.24 5.94 -4.21
C TYR A 34 0.87 4.93 -4.50
N LEU A 35 1.01 3.94 -3.65
CA LEU A 35 1.80 2.77 -3.99
C LEU A 35 0.99 1.95 -4.97
N TYR A 36 1.33 2.02 -6.24
CA TYR A 36 0.75 1.15 -7.25
C TYR A 36 1.72 0.02 -7.53
N ILE A 37 1.23 -1.20 -7.39
CA ILE A 37 1.98 -2.41 -7.68
C ILE A 37 1.27 -3.10 -8.83
N GLU A 38 2.02 -3.38 -9.88
CA GLU A 38 1.52 -4.17 -11.00
C GLU A 38 1.16 -5.59 -10.54
N ARG A 39 0.40 -6.30 -11.39
CA ARG A 39 0.02 -7.69 -11.13
C ARG A 39 1.24 -8.54 -10.79
N GLN A 40 1.18 -9.18 -9.63
CA GLN A 40 2.19 -10.12 -9.15
C GLN A 40 1.68 -11.55 -9.24
N ASP A 41 2.58 -12.48 -9.56
CA ASP A 41 2.28 -13.91 -9.53
C ASP A 41 2.40 -14.41 -8.08
N SER A 42 1.38 -15.11 -7.59
CA SER A 42 1.35 -15.65 -6.22
C SER A 42 2.42 -16.73 -5.94
N ASN A 43 2.99 -17.29 -7.00
CA ASN A 43 4.06 -18.29 -6.87
C ASN A 43 5.42 -17.70 -6.48
N LYS A 44 5.50 -16.36 -6.46
CA LYS A 44 6.73 -15.65 -6.09
C LYS A 44 6.44 -14.65 -4.98
N PRO A 45 7.16 -14.73 -3.85
CA PRO A 45 7.01 -13.71 -2.82
C PRO A 45 7.44 -12.35 -3.38
N TYR A 46 6.62 -11.34 -3.13
CA TYR A 46 6.91 -9.97 -3.49
C TYR A 46 7.05 -9.12 -2.23
N LYS A 47 8.19 -8.48 -2.06
CA LYS A 47 8.48 -7.60 -0.93
C LYS A 47 8.49 -6.14 -1.37
N ILE A 48 7.69 -5.33 -0.70
CA ILE A 48 7.74 -3.89 -0.86
C ILE A 48 8.67 -3.35 0.21
N LEU A 49 9.72 -2.65 -0.21
CA LEU A 49 10.67 -2.05 0.72
C LEU A 49 10.02 -0.88 1.46
N ASP A 50 10.40 -0.69 2.73
CA ASP A 50 9.87 0.36 3.60
C ASP A 50 10.05 1.78 3.03
N GLU A 51 11.10 2.00 2.26
CA GLU A 51 11.37 3.28 1.58
C GLU A 51 10.33 3.62 0.51
N ASN A 52 9.67 2.61 -0.05
CA ASN A 52 8.61 2.75 -1.05
C ASN A 52 7.21 2.86 -0.43
N ILE A 53 7.09 2.61 0.87
CA ILE A 53 5.82 2.73 1.58
C ILE A 53 5.62 4.19 1.98
N ILE A 54 4.43 4.70 1.68
CA ILE A 54 4.05 6.05 2.09
C ILE A 54 3.91 6.07 3.61
N LYS A 55 4.76 6.86 4.26
CA LYS A 55 4.66 7.08 5.70
C LYS A 55 3.58 8.14 5.95
N PRO A 56 2.61 7.89 6.83
CA PRO A 56 1.64 8.90 7.23
C PRO A 56 2.34 10.07 7.90
N ILE A 57 1.86 11.27 7.64
CA ILE A 57 2.51 12.51 8.11
C ILE A 57 2.16 12.76 9.57
N ASP A 58 0.91 12.52 9.93
CA ASP A 58 0.35 12.81 11.25
C ASP A 58 -0.45 11.60 11.79
N GLY A 59 0.22 10.50 12.05
CA GLY A 59 -0.42 9.35 12.69
C GLY A 59 -0.37 8.06 11.89
N TYR A 60 -1.13 7.06 12.36
CA TYR A 60 -1.11 5.69 11.86
C TYR A 60 -2.24 5.38 10.87
N ASN A 61 -2.95 6.41 10.37
CA ASN A 61 -4.05 6.22 9.45
C ASN A 61 -3.54 5.90 8.05
N TYR A 62 -3.85 4.73 7.57
CA TYR A 62 -3.59 4.33 6.19
C TYR A 62 -4.78 3.51 5.66
N SER A 63 -4.96 3.53 4.35
CA SER A 63 -5.89 2.66 3.65
C SER A 63 -5.13 1.81 2.66
N MET A 64 -5.56 0.57 2.52
CA MET A 64 -5.00 -0.39 1.58
C MET A 64 -6.13 -0.97 0.74
N GLY A 65 -5.95 -0.94 -0.57
CA GLY A 65 -6.85 -1.60 -1.51
C GLY A 65 -6.06 -2.55 -2.40
N PHE A 66 -6.61 -3.72 -2.67
CA PHE A 66 -5.99 -4.71 -3.55
C PHE A 66 -7.08 -5.54 -4.25
N PHE A 67 -6.69 -6.13 -5.36
CA PHE A 67 -7.52 -7.06 -6.12
C PHE A 67 -6.85 -8.42 -6.13
N ILE A 68 -7.62 -9.47 -5.87
CA ILE A 68 -7.17 -10.86 -5.98
C ILE A 68 -7.86 -11.48 -7.18
N TYR A 69 -7.08 -12.06 -8.07
CA TYR A 69 -7.59 -12.90 -9.14
C TYR A 69 -7.20 -14.35 -8.86
N LEU A 70 -8.18 -15.19 -8.63
CA LEU A 70 -8.00 -16.63 -8.38
C LEU A 70 -8.19 -17.37 -9.69
N ASN A 71 -7.11 -17.80 -10.30
CA ASN A 71 -7.15 -18.62 -11.50
C ASN A 71 -7.40 -20.11 -11.16
N ASP A 72 -6.69 -20.58 -10.14
CA ASP A 72 -6.85 -21.92 -9.58
C ASP A 72 -6.80 -21.83 -8.05
N TYR A 73 -7.89 -22.23 -7.41
CA TYR A 73 -8.01 -22.22 -5.95
C TYR A 73 -7.72 -23.59 -5.31
N THR A 74 -7.42 -24.60 -6.12
CA THR A 74 -7.19 -25.98 -5.66
C THR A 74 -5.79 -26.20 -5.11
N GLU A 75 -4.83 -25.39 -5.54
CA GLU A 75 -3.47 -25.46 -5.04
C GLU A 75 -3.41 -25.05 -3.57
N ASN A 76 -2.79 -25.89 -2.75
CA ASN A 76 -2.68 -25.71 -1.29
C ASN A 76 -4.04 -25.49 -0.58
N PHE A 77 -5.11 -26.03 -1.15
CA PHE A 77 -6.49 -25.82 -0.69
C PHE A 77 -6.74 -26.27 0.76
N LYS A 78 -5.96 -27.20 1.28
CA LYS A 78 -6.08 -27.72 2.63
C LYS A 78 -5.51 -26.79 3.70
N TYR A 79 -4.68 -25.84 3.31
CA TYR A 79 -3.87 -25.03 4.21
C TYR A 79 -4.28 -23.55 4.18
N TRP A 80 -3.90 -22.82 5.21
CA TRP A 80 -3.97 -21.37 5.21
C TRP A 80 -3.02 -20.80 4.17
N ARG A 81 -3.53 -19.91 3.33
CA ARG A 81 -2.76 -19.30 2.23
C ARG A 81 -2.54 -17.83 2.53
N HIS A 82 -1.30 -17.47 2.68
CA HIS A 82 -0.90 -16.08 2.89
C HIS A 82 -1.13 -15.25 1.62
N ILE A 83 -1.76 -14.07 1.76
CA ILE A 83 -2.01 -13.13 0.66
C ILE A 83 -1.05 -11.95 0.77
N LEU A 84 -1.14 -11.23 1.88
CA LEU A 84 -0.25 -10.10 2.15
C LEU A 84 -0.18 -9.81 3.65
N HIS A 85 0.88 -9.16 4.06
CA HIS A 85 0.99 -8.60 5.41
C HIS A 85 1.87 -7.36 5.42
N LYS A 86 1.72 -6.58 6.47
CA LYS A 86 2.66 -5.54 6.88
C LYS A 86 3.26 -5.96 8.22
N GLY A 87 4.56 -5.95 8.32
CA GLY A 87 5.27 -6.39 9.53
C GLY A 87 6.54 -7.16 9.20
N ASN A 88 6.91 -8.05 10.11
CA ASN A 88 8.12 -8.85 9.95
C ASN A 88 8.00 -9.85 8.81
N GLU A 89 9.11 -10.11 8.14
CA GLU A 89 9.17 -11.04 7.02
C GLU A 89 8.82 -12.46 7.45
N LEU A 90 7.93 -13.10 6.68
CA LEU A 90 7.63 -14.52 6.83
C LEU A 90 8.77 -15.35 6.23
N LYS A 91 9.29 -16.27 7.00
CA LYS A 91 10.20 -17.29 6.44
C LYS A 91 9.40 -18.31 5.66
N SER A 92 9.96 -18.85 4.60
CA SER A 92 9.28 -19.84 3.77
C SER A 92 8.89 -21.12 4.55
N THR A 93 9.56 -21.38 5.67
CA THR A 93 9.26 -22.48 6.59
C THR A 93 8.09 -22.20 7.52
N ASP A 94 7.70 -20.93 7.69
CA ASP A 94 6.69 -20.52 8.67
C ASP A 94 5.25 -20.65 8.12
N ILE A 95 5.08 -20.96 6.84
CA ILE A 95 3.78 -20.91 6.14
C ILE A 95 3.25 -22.31 5.77
N LEU A 96 4.07 -23.34 5.92
CA LEU A 96 3.77 -24.64 5.37
C LEU A 96 2.91 -25.47 6.34
N ASP A 97 1.78 -25.94 5.82
CA ASP A 97 0.97 -27.03 6.35
C ASP A 97 0.04 -26.75 7.53
N TYR A 98 -0.19 -25.47 7.87
CA TYR A 98 -1.17 -25.14 8.90
C TYR A 98 -2.60 -25.29 8.39
N THR A 99 -3.36 -26.13 9.06
CA THR A 99 -4.81 -26.27 8.87
C THR A 99 -5.59 -25.50 9.96
N ASN A 100 -4.99 -25.33 11.14
CA ASN A 100 -5.56 -24.64 12.29
C ASN A 100 -5.02 -23.19 12.38
N TRP A 101 -5.93 -22.24 12.55
CA TRP A 101 -5.58 -20.84 12.67
C TRP A 101 -4.80 -20.50 13.95
N ASP A 102 -5.20 -21.11 15.07
CA ASP A 102 -4.60 -20.80 16.37
C ASP A 102 -3.16 -21.30 16.48
N GLU A 103 -2.83 -22.34 15.76
CA GLU A 103 -1.46 -22.82 15.61
C GLU A 103 -0.66 -21.87 14.70
N LEU A 104 -1.25 -21.51 13.55
CA LEU A 104 -0.60 -20.62 12.59
C LEU A 104 -0.19 -19.29 13.22
N ILE A 105 -1.10 -18.61 13.96
CA ILE A 105 -0.82 -17.28 14.53
C ILE A 105 0.22 -17.29 15.64
N GLN A 106 0.49 -18.43 16.27
CA GLN A 106 1.55 -18.56 17.28
C GLN A 106 2.94 -18.61 16.66
N ASP A 107 3.06 -19.16 15.45
CA ASP A 107 4.32 -19.38 14.79
C ASP A 107 4.72 -18.28 13.80
N ILE A 108 3.73 -17.47 13.35
CA ILE A 108 4.04 -16.37 12.44
C ILE A 108 4.43 -15.11 13.21
N PRO A 109 5.37 -14.31 12.68
CA PRO A 109 5.74 -13.04 13.28
C PRO A 109 4.57 -12.05 13.24
N TYR A 110 4.64 -11.02 14.10
CA TYR A 110 3.63 -9.98 14.20
C TYR A 110 3.32 -9.34 12.84
N GLN A 111 2.03 -9.29 12.51
CA GLN A 111 1.47 -8.73 11.28
C GLN A 111 0.38 -7.71 11.60
N SER A 112 0.36 -6.58 10.89
CA SER A 112 -0.69 -5.57 11.07
C SER A 112 -0.83 -4.68 9.82
N PRO A 113 -1.78 -4.95 8.94
CA PRO A 113 -2.64 -6.13 8.88
C PRO A 113 -1.93 -7.35 8.29
N GLY A 114 -2.43 -8.53 8.60
CA GLY A 114 -2.19 -9.76 7.86
C GLY A 114 -3.48 -10.21 7.15
N ILE A 115 -3.39 -10.64 5.91
CA ILE A 115 -4.53 -11.14 5.13
C ILE A 115 -4.24 -12.55 4.66
N TRP A 116 -5.13 -13.43 5.02
CA TRP A 116 -5.03 -14.86 4.79
C TRP A 116 -6.29 -15.41 4.15
N MET A 117 -6.15 -16.43 3.35
CA MET A 117 -7.28 -17.16 2.78
C MET A 117 -7.47 -18.46 3.53
N ASN A 118 -8.72 -18.72 3.92
CA ASN A 118 -9.09 -19.92 4.70
C ASN A 118 -8.79 -21.21 3.93
N PRO A 119 -8.47 -22.29 4.66
CA PRO A 119 -8.48 -23.64 4.07
C PRO A 119 -9.84 -23.97 3.47
N GLN A 120 -9.84 -24.69 2.37
CA GLN A 120 -11.03 -25.20 1.68
C GLN A 120 -12.09 -24.13 1.33
N SER A 121 -11.69 -22.86 1.28
CA SER A 121 -12.61 -21.78 0.91
C SER A 121 -11.85 -20.62 0.25
N THR A 122 -12.63 -19.68 -0.27
CA THR A 122 -12.15 -18.40 -0.81
C THR A 122 -12.35 -17.24 0.18
N MET A 123 -12.76 -17.55 1.42
CA MET A 123 -12.95 -16.53 2.44
C MET A 123 -11.62 -15.97 2.92
N LEU A 124 -11.56 -14.67 3.09
CA LEU A 124 -10.41 -13.98 3.65
C LEU A 124 -10.56 -13.79 5.15
N ARG A 125 -9.44 -13.89 5.85
CA ARG A 125 -9.32 -13.58 7.27
C ARG A 125 -8.29 -12.47 7.47
N LEU A 126 -8.62 -11.53 8.30
CA LEU A 126 -7.72 -10.47 8.76
C LEU A 126 -7.16 -10.86 10.13
N SER A 127 -5.88 -10.61 10.32
CA SER A 127 -5.16 -10.77 11.58
C SER A 127 -4.60 -9.44 12.07
#